data_9aedbb8c1810e44021fc261bc02c3d57
#
_entry.id   9aedbb8c1810e44021fc261bc02c3d57
#
_cell.length_a   1.000
_cell.length_b   1.000
_cell.length_c   1.000
_cell.angle_alpha   90.00
_cell.angle_beta   90.00
_cell.angle_gamma   90.00
#
_symmetry.space_group_name_H-M   'P 1'
#
loop_
_entity.id
_entity.type
_entity.pdbx_description
1 polymer ?
#
loop_
_entity_poly.entity_id
_entity_poly.type
_entity_poly.pdbx_seq_one_letter_code
_entity_poly.pdbx_strand_id
1 'polypeptide(L)'
;MKISILFVALIALACPIANAADSHSAPITEKSFKCITDMTHVRHFYVDNLNGNLKETVRVASSDKGEPYPVGSVLQLVPTEVMVKREKGFNPTTKDWEFFELDVSKTGSTIRTRGFVEVSNRFGGNCFNCHVKARPEFDLVCDVTHGCDPIPITRAMSGALQRTDPRCEHKTPISDEDAAALTQLGAIVKAINAAKPPTQ
;
A
#
# COMPACT_ATOMS: atom_id res chain seq x y z
N MET A 1 54.61 -34.71 -53.16
CA MET A 1 54.06 -33.45 -52.72
C MET A 1 52.70 -33.74 -52.06
N LYS A 2 52.64 -33.84 -50.75
CA LYS A 2 51.42 -34.18 -49.97
C LYS A 2 50.83 -32.90 -49.41
N ILE A 3 49.62 -32.53 -49.86
CA ILE A 3 48.88 -31.36 -49.36
C ILE A 3 48.00 -31.83 -48.21
N SER A 4 48.31 -31.40 -47.00
CA SER A 4 47.47 -31.59 -45.82
C SER A 4 46.46 -30.46 -45.76
N ILE A 5 45.18 -30.82 -45.85
CA ILE A 5 44.06 -29.90 -45.67
C ILE A 5 43.70 -29.87 -44.19
N LEU A 6 43.86 -28.70 -43.54
CA LEU A 6 43.49 -28.46 -42.15
C LEU A 6 42.03 -28.04 -42.10
N PHE A 7 41.15 -28.90 -41.54
CA PHE A 7 39.75 -28.54 -41.22
C PHE A 7 39.72 -27.72 -39.94
N VAL A 8 39.37 -26.47 -40.04
CA VAL A 8 39.03 -25.61 -38.90
C VAL A 8 37.56 -25.79 -38.55
N ALA A 9 37.26 -26.48 -37.47
CA ALA A 9 35.92 -26.61 -36.94
C ALA A 9 35.50 -25.31 -36.22
N LEU A 10 34.53 -24.59 -36.77
CA LEU A 10 33.91 -23.40 -36.14
C LEU A 10 32.89 -23.91 -35.11
N ILE A 11 33.23 -23.82 -33.82
CA ILE A 11 32.26 -24.09 -32.75
C ILE A 11 31.44 -22.81 -32.53
N ALA A 12 30.19 -22.82 -33.00
CA ALA A 12 29.23 -21.78 -32.72
C ALA A 12 28.76 -21.89 -31.27
N LEU A 13 29.18 -20.95 -30.41
CA LEU A 13 28.70 -20.81 -29.04
C LEU A 13 27.28 -20.25 -29.09
N ALA A 14 26.28 -21.10 -28.94
CA ALA A 14 24.90 -20.68 -28.77
C ALA A 14 24.73 -20.15 -27.33
N CYS A 15 24.70 -18.82 -27.13
CA CYS A 15 24.23 -18.21 -25.90
C CYS A 15 22.73 -18.51 -25.72
N PRO A 16 22.29 -19.11 -24.60
CA PRO A 16 20.86 -19.17 -24.31
C PRO A 16 20.35 -17.75 -24.07
N ILE A 17 19.43 -17.30 -24.89
CA ILE A 17 18.63 -16.10 -24.65
C ILE A 17 17.72 -16.46 -23.47
N ALA A 18 18.09 -16.01 -22.26
CA ALA A 18 17.19 -16.04 -21.13
C ALA A 18 16.00 -15.11 -21.46
N ASN A 19 14.86 -15.70 -21.81
CA ASN A 19 13.60 -14.97 -21.85
C ASN A 19 13.38 -14.42 -20.44
N ALA A 20 13.54 -13.10 -20.25
CA ALA A 20 12.98 -12.40 -19.12
C ALA A 20 11.46 -12.66 -19.19
N ALA A 21 10.94 -13.52 -18.31
CA ALA A 21 9.51 -13.68 -18.14
C ALA A 21 8.98 -12.27 -17.79
N ASP A 22 8.13 -11.72 -18.66
CA ASP A 22 7.33 -10.54 -18.35
C ASP A 22 6.52 -10.86 -17.11
N SER A 23 7.03 -10.45 -15.94
CA SER A 23 6.30 -10.54 -14.68
C SER A 23 5.22 -9.45 -14.68
N HIS A 24 4.18 -9.65 -15.50
CA HIS A 24 2.97 -8.88 -15.34
C HIS A 24 2.35 -9.32 -14.01
N SER A 25 2.47 -8.47 -13.00
CA SER A 25 1.75 -8.68 -11.74
C SER A 25 0.26 -8.81 -12.05
N ALA A 26 -0.42 -9.70 -11.32
CA ALA A 26 -1.85 -9.92 -11.48
C ALA A 26 -2.61 -8.58 -11.38
N PRO A 27 -3.67 -8.37 -12.18
CA PRO A 27 -4.44 -7.15 -12.11
C PRO A 27 -5.02 -6.95 -10.70
N ILE A 28 -4.86 -5.74 -10.16
CA ILE A 28 -5.43 -5.38 -8.86
C ILE A 28 -6.92 -5.13 -9.05
N THR A 29 -7.72 -5.92 -8.36
CA THR A 29 -9.19 -5.88 -8.36
C THR A 29 -9.70 -5.77 -6.93
N GLU A 30 -11.02 -5.67 -6.76
CA GLU A 30 -11.69 -5.67 -5.46
C GLU A 30 -11.32 -6.88 -4.60
N LYS A 31 -11.07 -8.03 -5.25
CA LYS A 31 -10.67 -9.29 -4.59
C LYS A 31 -9.26 -9.24 -4.00
N SER A 32 -8.46 -8.26 -4.39
CA SER A 32 -7.12 -8.03 -3.83
C SER A 32 -7.17 -7.46 -2.42
N PHE A 33 -8.34 -7.00 -1.96
CA PHE A 33 -8.53 -6.30 -0.69
C PHE A 33 -9.47 -7.08 0.22
N LYS A 34 -8.91 -7.78 1.20
CA LYS A 34 -9.61 -8.60 2.20
C LYS A 34 -9.83 -7.86 3.51
N CYS A 35 -10.40 -8.52 4.51
CA CYS A 35 -10.46 -8.03 5.88
C CYS A 35 -9.07 -7.54 6.33
N ILE A 36 -9.02 -6.35 6.94
CA ILE A 36 -7.74 -5.75 7.33
C ILE A 36 -6.98 -6.63 8.33
N THR A 37 -7.67 -7.30 9.25
CA THR A 37 -7.04 -8.16 10.26
C THR A 37 -6.57 -9.51 9.73
N ASP A 38 -6.88 -9.87 8.48
CA ASP A 38 -6.30 -11.05 7.80
C ASP A 38 -4.93 -10.77 7.19
N MET A 39 -4.48 -9.52 7.27
CA MET A 39 -3.14 -9.10 6.87
C MET A 39 -2.19 -9.17 8.07
N THR A 40 -0.90 -8.99 7.85
CA THR A 40 0.10 -8.96 8.92
C THR A 40 0.14 -7.59 9.59
N HIS A 41 -0.11 -7.56 10.89
CA HIS A 41 -0.03 -6.33 11.68
C HIS A 41 1.42 -5.91 11.91
N VAL A 42 1.76 -4.68 11.55
CA VAL A 42 3.08 -4.07 11.80
C VAL A 42 2.85 -2.65 12.34
N ARG A 43 3.42 -2.32 13.51
CA ARG A 43 3.25 -1.01 14.15
C ARG A 43 1.76 -0.67 14.40
N HIS A 44 1.13 0.16 13.56
CA HIS A 44 -0.27 0.57 13.68
C HIS A 44 -1.08 0.28 12.41
N PHE A 45 -0.44 -0.29 11.40
CA PHE A 45 -1.05 -0.61 10.12
C PHE A 45 -0.87 -2.08 9.78
N TYR A 46 -1.50 -2.50 8.72
CA TYR A 46 -1.45 -3.87 8.24
C TYR A 46 -0.76 -3.93 6.89
N VAL A 47 -0.03 -5.02 6.65
CA VAL A 47 0.70 -5.25 5.41
C VAL A 47 0.38 -6.62 4.82
N ASP A 48 0.39 -6.67 3.48
CA ASP A 48 0.35 -7.89 2.68
C ASP A 48 1.25 -7.72 1.46
N ASN A 49 1.35 -8.74 0.61
CA ASN A 49 2.07 -8.65 -0.65
C ASN A 49 1.39 -9.51 -1.72
N LEU A 50 0.93 -8.87 -2.81
CA LEU A 50 0.21 -9.53 -3.91
C LEU A 50 1.10 -10.46 -4.75
N ASN A 51 2.43 -10.31 -4.66
CA ASN A 51 3.41 -11.09 -5.41
C ASN A 51 4.11 -12.16 -4.55
N GLY A 52 3.60 -12.42 -3.31
CA GLY A 52 4.13 -13.44 -2.42
C GLY A 52 5.39 -13.03 -1.64
N ASN A 53 5.84 -11.78 -1.73
CA ASN A 53 7.03 -11.29 -1.02
C ASN A 53 6.69 -10.63 0.33
N LEU A 54 5.76 -11.25 1.09
CA LEU A 54 5.28 -10.72 2.37
C LEU A 54 6.41 -10.56 3.38
N LYS A 55 7.35 -11.51 3.45
CA LYS A 55 8.47 -11.48 4.40
C LYS A 55 9.28 -10.19 4.26
N GLU A 56 9.59 -9.80 3.04
CA GLU A 56 10.35 -8.57 2.77
C GLU A 56 9.51 -7.32 3.03
N THR A 57 8.22 -7.33 2.67
CA THR A 57 7.29 -6.24 3.01
C THR A 57 7.27 -6.00 4.53
N VAL A 58 7.15 -7.06 5.33
CA VAL A 58 7.15 -6.99 6.81
C VAL A 58 8.49 -6.45 7.32
N ARG A 59 9.62 -6.91 6.76
CA ARG A 59 10.96 -6.45 7.13
C ARG A 59 11.09 -4.94 6.93
N VAL A 60 10.70 -4.45 5.76
CA VAL A 60 10.76 -3.01 5.45
C VAL A 60 9.81 -2.21 6.33
N ALA A 61 8.57 -2.67 6.50
CA ALA A 61 7.58 -2.01 7.34
C ALA A 61 8.02 -1.91 8.82
N SER A 62 8.83 -2.85 9.29
CA SER A 62 9.37 -2.88 10.66
C SER A 62 10.66 -2.08 10.82
N SER A 63 11.28 -1.62 9.72
CA SER A 63 12.56 -0.91 9.75
C SER A 63 12.42 0.49 10.33
N ASP A 64 13.27 0.84 11.30
CA ASP A 64 13.35 2.21 11.84
C ASP A 64 14.12 3.19 10.93
N LYS A 65 14.81 2.67 9.93
CA LYS A 65 15.62 3.48 9.01
C LYS A 65 14.88 3.88 7.73
N GLY A 66 13.75 3.23 7.45
CA GLY A 66 13.07 3.35 6.16
C GLY A 66 13.85 2.65 5.05
N GLU A 67 13.14 2.13 4.09
CA GLU A 67 13.67 1.50 2.87
C GLU A 67 12.58 1.46 1.80
N PRO A 68 12.92 1.30 0.51
CA PRO A 68 11.91 1.09 -0.52
C PRO A 68 11.16 -0.23 -0.30
N TYR A 69 9.84 -0.18 -0.42
CA TYR A 69 9.00 -1.38 -0.33
C TYR A 69 9.13 -2.24 -1.59
N PRO A 70 9.09 -3.57 -1.45
CA PRO A 70 9.07 -4.47 -2.62
C PRO A 70 7.77 -4.32 -3.42
N VAL A 71 7.86 -4.60 -4.72
CA VAL A 71 6.69 -4.63 -5.61
C VAL A 71 5.64 -5.60 -5.09
N GLY A 72 4.38 -5.22 -5.21
CA GLY A 72 3.24 -5.98 -4.69
C GLY A 72 2.92 -5.70 -3.22
N SER A 73 3.72 -4.92 -2.48
CA SER A 73 3.38 -4.53 -1.11
C SER A 73 2.03 -3.83 -1.06
N VAL A 74 1.17 -4.28 -0.15
CA VAL A 74 -0.12 -3.68 0.19
C VAL A 74 -0.03 -3.15 1.60
N LEU A 75 -0.34 -1.87 1.80
CA LEU A 75 -0.35 -1.23 3.11
C LEU A 75 -1.73 -0.64 3.37
N GLN A 76 -2.24 -0.85 4.58
CA GLN A 76 -3.57 -0.43 4.98
C GLN A 76 -3.57 0.02 6.45
N LEU A 77 -3.83 1.31 6.68
CA LEU A 77 -3.97 1.86 8.04
C LEU A 77 -5.42 1.72 8.53
N VAL A 78 -6.37 1.97 7.65
CA VAL A 78 -7.82 1.89 7.93
C VAL A 78 -8.52 1.08 6.84
N PRO A 79 -9.70 0.50 7.11
CA PRO A 79 -10.35 -0.43 6.18
C PRO A 79 -10.61 0.10 4.77
N THR A 80 -10.73 1.42 4.63
CA THR A 80 -11.15 2.05 3.36
C THR A 80 -10.00 2.62 2.53
N GLU A 81 -8.80 2.74 3.09
CA GLU A 81 -7.65 3.38 2.44
C GLU A 81 -6.51 2.39 2.27
N VAL A 82 -6.08 2.20 1.04
CA VAL A 82 -5.01 1.23 0.69
C VAL A 82 -4.01 1.89 -0.23
N MET A 83 -2.74 1.53 -0.08
CA MET A 83 -1.72 1.81 -1.06
C MET A 83 -1.03 0.52 -1.51
N VAL A 84 -0.74 0.41 -2.80
CA VAL A 84 -0.10 -0.77 -3.40
C VAL A 84 1.13 -0.35 -4.18
N LYS A 85 2.26 -1.01 -3.89
CA LYS A 85 3.52 -0.80 -4.60
C LYS A 85 3.49 -1.47 -5.95
N ARG A 86 3.58 -0.68 -7.01
CA ARG A 86 3.59 -1.13 -8.40
C ARG A 86 5.02 -1.36 -8.90
N GLU A 87 5.14 -1.85 -10.10
CA GLU A 87 6.42 -2.06 -10.77
C GLU A 87 7.17 -0.74 -10.94
N LYS A 88 8.49 -0.83 -10.93
CA LYS A 88 9.36 0.34 -11.12
C LYS A 88 9.03 1.08 -12.41
N GLY A 89 8.82 2.37 -12.29
CA GLY A 89 8.50 3.27 -13.40
C GLY A 89 7.01 3.36 -13.70
N PHE A 90 6.14 2.71 -12.91
CA PHE A 90 4.69 2.80 -13.07
C PHE A 90 4.18 4.24 -12.84
N ASN A 91 4.62 4.89 -11.77
CA ASN A 91 4.42 6.32 -11.55
C ASN A 91 5.56 6.91 -10.68
N PRO A 92 6.57 7.55 -11.30
CA PRO A 92 7.71 8.09 -10.56
C PRO A 92 7.34 9.17 -9.53
N THR A 93 6.27 9.93 -9.75
CA THR A 93 5.82 10.99 -8.82
C THR A 93 5.42 10.42 -7.47
N THR A 94 4.74 9.27 -7.48
CA THR A 94 4.30 8.57 -6.26
C THR A 94 5.29 7.47 -5.86
N LYS A 95 6.53 7.48 -6.38
CA LYS A 95 7.50 6.39 -6.19
C LYS A 95 6.88 5.01 -6.49
N ASP A 96 6.05 4.93 -7.52
CA ASP A 96 5.31 3.73 -7.95
C ASP A 96 4.25 3.23 -6.96
N TRP A 97 3.81 4.05 -5.99
CA TRP A 97 2.64 3.75 -5.20
C TRP A 97 1.36 4.14 -5.92
N GLU A 98 0.40 3.21 -5.98
CA GLU A 98 -0.98 3.46 -6.38
C GLU A 98 -1.86 3.50 -5.15
N PHE A 99 -2.72 4.51 -5.04
CA PHE A 99 -3.63 4.73 -3.93
C PHE A 99 -5.03 4.25 -4.29
N PHE A 100 -5.73 3.73 -3.30
CA PHE A 100 -7.11 3.23 -3.43
C PHE A 100 -7.96 3.76 -2.28
N GLU A 101 -9.15 4.23 -2.60
CA GLU A 101 -10.25 4.40 -1.66
C GLU A 101 -11.28 3.30 -1.92
N LEU A 102 -11.65 2.57 -0.88
CA LEU A 102 -12.55 1.44 -0.96
C LEU A 102 -13.88 1.75 -0.28
N ASP A 103 -14.96 1.26 -0.86
CA ASP A 103 -16.21 0.99 -0.13
C ASP A 103 -16.15 -0.44 0.39
N VAL A 104 -16.31 -0.61 1.70
CA VAL A 104 -16.22 -1.91 2.37
C VAL A 104 -17.56 -2.31 2.98
N SER A 105 -17.92 -3.57 2.83
CA SER A 105 -19.18 -4.15 3.33
C SER A 105 -18.97 -5.60 3.77
N LYS A 106 -20.00 -6.22 4.32
CA LYS A 106 -19.96 -7.65 4.67
C LYS A 106 -19.73 -8.57 3.45
N THR A 107 -20.01 -8.09 2.25
CA THR A 107 -19.83 -8.85 1.00
C THR A 107 -18.46 -8.63 0.35
N GLY A 108 -17.61 -7.78 0.92
CA GLY A 108 -16.27 -7.50 0.43
C GLY A 108 -15.99 -6.03 0.18
N SER A 109 -15.05 -5.78 -0.73
CA SER A 109 -14.59 -4.46 -1.13
C SER A 109 -15.11 -4.09 -2.51
N THR A 110 -15.36 -2.79 -2.73
CA THR A 110 -15.52 -2.18 -4.05
C THR A 110 -14.53 -1.04 -4.17
N ILE A 111 -13.81 -0.93 -5.29
CA ILE A 111 -12.89 0.18 -5.54
C ILE A 111 -13.72 1.41 -5.89
N ARG A 112 -13.80 2.37 -4.95
CA ARG A 112 -14.49 3.65 -5.16
C ARG A 112 -13.69 4.58 -6.07
N THR A 113 -12.41 4.68 -5.83
CA THR A 113 -11.45 5.38 -6.69
C THR A 113 -10.07 4.78 -6.55
N ARG A 114 -9.27 4.90 -7.58
CA ARG A 114 -7.86 4.48 -7.60
C ARG A 114 -7.05 5.40 -8.49
N GLY A 115 -5.75 5.51 -8.23
CA GLY A 115 -4.83 6.31 -9.03
C GLY A 115 -3.64 6.81 -8.21
N PHE A 116 -3.25 8.05 -8.43
CA PHE A 116 -1.99 8.58 -7.94
C PHE A 116 -2.20 9.87 -7.13
N VAL A 117 -1.80 11.01 -7.69
CA VAL A 117 -1.84 12.30 -6.98
C VAL A 117 -3.26 12.87 -6.84
N GLU A 118 -4.20 12.41 -7.66
CA GLU A 118 -5.59 12.88 -7.70
C GLU A 118 -6.51 12.20 -6.69
N VAL A 119 -6.09 11.05 -6.13
CA VAL A 119 -6.95 10.25 -5.26
C VAL A 119 -7.19 10.95 -3.94
N SER A 120 -8.47 11.06 -3.58
CA SER A 120 -8.91 11.60 -2.29
C SER A 120 -9.82 10.61 -1.58
N ASN A 121 -9.66 10.51 -0.25
CA ASN A 121 -10.49 9.67 0.59
C ASN A 121 -11.90 10.28 0.76
N ARG A 122 -12.83 9.50 1.31
CA ARG A 122 -14.23 9.92 1.56
C ARG A 122 -14.38 11.13 2.49
N PHE A 123 -13.35 11.44 3.25
CA PHE A 123 -13.30 12.62 4.12
C PHE A 123 -12.70 13.84 3.40
N GLY A 124 -12.39 13.70 2.11
CA GLY A 124 -11.84 14.76 1.26
C GLY A 124 -10.37 15.05 1.52
N GLY A 125 -9.64 14.16 2.19
CA GLY A 125 -8.19 14.19 2.32
C GLY A 125 -7.54 13.62 1.06
N ASN A 126 -6.58 14.33 0.46
CA ASN A 126 -5.84 13.81 -0.67
C ASN A 126 -4.73 12.87 -0.16
N CYS A 127 -4.70 11.63 -0.69
CA CYS A 127 -3.78 10.60 -0.25
C CYS A 127 -2.31 11.02 -0.42
N PHE A 128 -1.95 11.43 -1.63
CA PHE A 128 -0.56 11.81 -1.94
C PHE A 128 -0.10 13.02 -1.13
N ASN A 129 -0.94 14.04 -0.93
CA ASN A 129 -0.58 15.22 -0.15
C ASN A 129 -0.27 14.92 1.32
N CYS A 130 -0.80 13.82 1.86
CA CYS A 130 -0.43 13.33 3.17
C CYS A 130 0.86 12.52 3.10
N HIS A 131 0.94 11.56 2.17
CA HIS A 131 2.05 10.62 2.05
C HIS A 131 3.37 11.27 1.61
N VAL A 132 3.32 12.36 0.82
CA VAL A 132 4.53 13.10 0.40
C VAL A 132 5.27 13.76 1.56
N LYS A 133 4.64 13.89 2.74
CA LYS A 133 5.28 14.40 3.97
C LYS A 133 6.16 13.36 4.67
N ALA A 134 6.10 12.11 4.24
CA ALA A 134 7.01 11.08 4.75
C ALA A 134 8.46 11.46 4.43
N ARG A 135 9.36 11.21 5.38
CA ARG A 135 10.79 11.37 5.15
C ARG A 135 11.23 10.54 3.94
N PRO A 136 12.17 11.03 3.12
CA PRO A 136 12.50 10.44 1.82
C PRO A 136 12.84 8.93 1.85
N GLU A 137 13.49 8.48 2.93
CA GLU A 137 13.90 7.08 3.13
C GLU A 137 12.74 6.14 3.42
N PHE A 138 11.57 6.66 3.85
CA PHE A 138 10.40 5.87 4.19
C PHE A 138 9.45 5.58 3.02
N ASP A 139 9.88 5.87 1.79
CA ASP A 139 9.17 5.48 0.57
C ASP A 139 7.69 5.91 0.51
N LEU A 140 7.39 7.15 0.95
CA LEU A 140 6.04 7.71 1.10
C LEU A 140 5.17 7.02 2.16
N VAL A 141 5.72 6.14 2.98
CA VAL A 141 4.96 5.51 4.06
C VAL A 141 5.05 6.36 5.32
N CYS A 142 3.88 6.78 5.79
CA CYS A 142 3.71 7.66 6.93
C CYS A 142 2.72 7.01 7.89
N ASP A 143 3.18 6.66 9.07
CA ASP A 143 2.38 6.13 10.16
C ASP A 143 2.52 7.03 11.40
N VAL A 144 1.69 6.85 12.39
CA VAL A 144 1.71 7.64 13.64
C VAL A 144 3.11 7.66 14.24
N THR A 145 3.83 8.79 14.12
CA THR A 145 5.21 9.02 14.60
C THR A 145 6.31 8.20 13.92
N HIS A 146 6.00 7.46 12.82
CA HIS A 146 6.97 6.69 12.07
C HIS A 146 7.01 7.17 10.62
N GLY A 147 8.18 7.54 10.14
CA GLY A 147 8.37 8.04 8.78
C GLY A 147 7.94 9.49 8.56
N CYS A 148 7.24 10.15 9.47
CA CYS A 148 6.77 11.53 9.36
C CYS A 148 6.57 12.17 10.73
N ASP A 149 6.28 13.47 10.73
CA ASP A 149 5.81 14.17 11.91
C ASP A 149 4.44 13.64 12.36
N PRO A 150 4.07 13.86 13.65
CA PRO A 150 2.79 13.39 14.15
C PRO A 150 1.60 13.91 13.33
N ILE A 151 0.70 12.99 12.96
CA ILE A 151 -0.56 13.30 12.27
C ILE A 151 -1.71 13.35 13.29
N PRO A 152 -2.84 14.03 13.00
CA PRO A 152 -3.94 14.19 13.95
C PRO A 152 -4.79 12.90 14.14
N ILE A 153 -4.29 11.76 13.74
CA ILE A 153 -4.93 10.44 13.92
C ILE A 153 -4.14 9.69 14.99
N THR A 154 -4.80 9.36 16.10
CA THR A 154 -4.18 8.59 17.18
C THR A 154 -4.25 7.09 16.93
N ARG A 155 -3.42 6.32 17.65
CA ARG A 155 -3.47 4.85 17.63
C ARG A 155 -4.85 4.30 18.02
N ALA A 156 -5.51 4.93 19.00
CA ALA A 156 -6.85 4.55 19.42
C ALA A 156 -7.86 4.73 18.28
N MET A 157 -7.77 5.83 17.53
CA MET A 157 -8.66 6.11 16.40
C MET A 157 -8.46 5.11 15.24
N SER A 158 -7.20 4.87 14.83
CA SER A 158 -6.92 3.89 13.77
C SER A 158 -7.31 2.47 14.20
N GLY A 159 -6.98 2.06 15.42
CA GLY A 159 -7.37 0.76 15.96
C GLY A 159 -8.89 0.56 16.06
N ALA A 160 -9.63 1.60 16.47
CA ALA A 160 -11.08 1.56 16.48
C ALA A 160 -11.67 1.36 15.05
N LEU A 161 -11.13 2.09 14.05
CA LEU A 161 -11.54 1.88 12.64
C LEU A 161 -11.21 0.47 12.15
N GLN A 162 -10.02 -0.06 12.47
CA GLN A 162 -9.61 -1.41 12.09
C GLN A 162 -10.57 -2.48 12.63
N ARG A 163 -11.01 -2.34 13.89
CA ARG A 163 -11.98 -3.24 14.52
C ARG A 163 -13.39 -3.14 13.95
N THR A 164 -13.72 -2.07 13.26
CA THR A 164 -15.03 -1.89 12.60
C THR A 164 -15.06 -2.37 11.16
N ASP A 165 -14.01 -2.97 10.64
CA ASP A 165 -13.98 -3.48 9.26
C ASP A 165 -15.11 -4.51 9.05
N PRO A 166 -16.12 -4.20 8.21
CA PRO A 166 -17.27 -5.08 8.04
C PRO A 166 -16.95 -6.38 7.30
N ARG A 167 -15.78 -6.46 6.64
CA ARG A 167 -15.32 -7.65 5.90
C ARG A 167 -14.81 -8.75 6.82
N CYS A 168 -14.51 -8.42 8.08
CA CYS A 168 -13.96 -9.37 9.05
C CYS A 168 -15.06 -10.26 9.62
N GLU A 169 -14.83 -11.58 9.64
CA GLU A 169 -15.78 -12.55 10.20
C GLU A 169 -15.85 -12.44 11.73
N HIS A 170 -14.69 -12.28 12.38
CA HIS A 170 -14.58 -12.14 13.81
C HIS A 170 -14.72 -10.67 14.22
N LYS A 171 -15.89 -10.31 14.68
CA LYS A 171 -16.13 -8.96 15.20
C LYS A 171 -15.89 -8.91 16.69
N THR A 172 -14.87 -8.15 17.07
CA THR A 172 -14.77 -7.71 18.46
C THR A 172 -15.86 -6.65 18.70
N PRO A 173 -16.68 -6.77 19.77
CA PRO A 173 -17.60 -5.69 20.13
C PRO A 173 -16.84 -4.36 20.27
N ILE A 174 -17.44 -3.28 19.80
CA ILE A 174 -16.90 -1.93 19.98
C ILE A 174 -16.90 -1.63 21.48
N SER A 175 -15.71 -1.35 22.04
CA SER A 175 -15.59 -0.93 23.43
C SER A 175 -16.00 0.55 23.61
N ASP A 176 -16.24 0.97 24.85
CA ASP A 176 -16.49 2.39 25.15
C ASP A 176 -15.30 3.28 24.73
N GLU A 177 -14.09 2.75 24.83
CA GLU A 177 -12.86 3.41 24.34
C GLU A 177 -12.87 3.59 22.83
N ASP A 178 -13.28 2.56 22.09
CA ASP A 178 -13.41 2.64 20.64
C ASP A 178 -14.48 3.65 20.22
N ALA A 179 -15.64 3.62 20.89
CA ALA A 179 -16.73 4.56 20.65
C ALA A 179 -16.28 6.03 20.89
N ALA A 180 -15.53 6.26 21.97
CA ALA A 180 -14.95 7.57 22.25
C ALA A 180 -13.92 7.99 21.19
N ALA A 181 -13.04 7.09 20.77
CA ALA A 181 -12.04 7.35 19.73
C ALA A 181 -12.68 7.67 18.37
N LEU A 182 -13.71 6.94 17.96
CA LEU A 182 -14.49 7.19 16.74
C LEU A 182 -15.23 8.53 16.82
N THR A 183 -15.77 8.89 17.97
CA THR A 183 -16.42 10.21 18.20
C THR A 183 -15.41 11.35 18.03
N GLN A 184 -14.23 11.24 18.61
CA GLN A 184 -13.16 12.23 18.46
C GLN A 184 -12.71 12.34 16.99
N LEU A 185 -12.52 11.22 16.29
CA LEU A 185 -12.18 11.22 14.88
C LEU A 185 -13.26 11.94 14.04
N GLY A 186 -14.53 11.67 14.32
CA GLY A 186 -15.65 12.35 13.63
C GLY A 186 -15.62 13.87 13.83
N ALA A 187 -15.26 14.35 15.03
CA ALA A 187 -15.10 15.77 15.32
C ALA A 187 -13.93 16.39 14.53
N ILE A 188 -12.79 15.70 14.44
CA ILE A 188 -11.62 16.15 13.66
C ILE A 188 -11.99 16.25 12.18
N VAL A 189 -12.61 15.22 11.60
CA VAL A 189 -13.04 15.21 10.20
C VAL A 189 -14.01 16.35 9.91
N LYS A 190 -14.98 16.60 10.81
CA LYS A 190 -15.92 17.71 10.69
C LYS A 190 -15.20 19.07 10.69
N ALA A 191 -14.23 19.25 11.58
CA ALA A 191 -13.44 20.48 11.65
C ALA A 191 -12.60 20.72 10.38
N ILE A 192 -11.95 19.67 9.86
CA ILE A 192 -11.17 19.74 8.61
C ILE A 192 -12.07 20.14 7.43
N ASN A 193 -13.26 19.53 7.33
CA ASN A 193 -14.19 19.83 6.24
C ASN A 193 -14.77 21.25 6.34
N ALA A 194 -15.00 21.75 7.55
CA ALA A 194 -15.46 23.12 7.77
C ALA A 194 -14.39 24.18 7.44
N ALA A 195 -13.11 23.83 7.53
CA ALA A 195 -11.99 24.72 7.22
C ALA A 195 -11.65 24.77 5.72
N LYS A 196 -12.27 23.93 4.88
CA LYS A 196 -12.05 23.97 3.42
C LYS A 196 -12.72 25.20 2.83
N PRO A 197 -12.00 25.96 1.95
CA PRO A 197 -12.63 27.03 1.21
C PRO A 197 -13.77 26.44 0.33
N PRO A 198 -14.84 27.21 0.08
CA PRO A 198 -15.90 26.78 -0.81
C PRO A 198 -15.30 26.43 -2.19
N THR A 199 -15.60 25.27 -2.70
CA THR A 199 -15.24 24.88 -4.08
C THR A 199 -15.87 25.87 -5.05
N GLN A 200 -15.03 26.60 -5.78
CA GLN A 200 -15.46 27.46 -6.88
C GLN A 200 -15.92 26.61 -8.07
#